data_5bff3354b91b50ea9f54aa05a4999456
#
_entry.id   5bff3354b91b50ea9f54aa05a4999456
#
_cell.length_a   1.000
_cell.length_b   1.000
_cell.length_c   1.000
_cell.angle_alpha   90.00
_cell.angle_beta   90.00
_cell.angle_gamma   90.00
#
_symmetry.space_group_name_H-M   'P 1'
#
loop_
_entity.id
_entity.type
_entity.pdbx_description
1 polymer ?
#
loop_
_entity_poly.entity_id
_entity_poly.type
_entity_poly.pdbx_seq_one_letter_code
_entity_poly.pdbx_strand_id
1 'polypeptide(L)'
;MTSVPKVIDMELALQQKIPDIYNKIPGALLWLMEKIIRQDDMNRLIHESSHLHGIPMVDWALDQFGVDIIVKGKELIPKNGQFIFPANHPIGSLDGLAIISVIATIHRSVKFIVNDLLKVINGFEPVALYIARFGQINKQNAISINKTLTSDAQLLVQPAGTVSKRNP
;
A
#
# COMPACT_ATOMS: atom_id res chain seq x y z
N MET A 1 26.05 4.38 -15.52
CA MET A 1 24.79 3.87 -14.95
C MET A 1 24.45 4.76 -13.77
N THR A 2 23.48 5.63 -13.89
CA THR A 2 23.00 6.47 -12.79
C THR A 2 22.32 5.56 -11.78
N SER A 3 22.84 5.52 -10.55
CA SER A 3 22.25 4.75 -9.47
C SER A 3 20.85 5.29 -9.18
N VAL A 4 19.83 4.43 -9.22
CA VAL A 4 18.47 4.77 -8.81
C VAL A 4 18.52 5.17 -7.32
N PRO A 5 17.90 6.30 -6.93
CA PRO A 5 17.86 6.69 -5.52
C PRO A 5 17.24 5.59 -4.67
N LYS A 6 17.91 5.20 -3.58
CA LYS A 6 17.38 4.21 -2.62
C LYS A 6 16.28 4.87 -1.78
N VAL A 7 15.03 4.58 -2.07
CA VAL A 7 13.84 4.95 -1.29
C VAL A 7 13.61 3.90 -0.20
N ILE A 8 13.71 2.62 -0.59
CA ILE A 8 13.73 1.48 0.33
C ILE A 8 15.19 1.14 0.56
N ASP A 9 15.64 1.26 1.79
CA ASP A 9 16.98 0.88 2.25
C ASP A 9 16.85 0.00 3.49
N MET A 10 17.01 -1.30 3.29
CA MET A 10 16.89 -2.30 4.35
C MET A 10 18.02 -2.16 5.38
N GLU A 11 19.23 -1.90 4.94
CA GLU A 11 20.37 -1.73 5.85
C GLU A 11 20.16 -0.54 6.77
N LEU A 12 19.78 0.61 6.21
CA LEU A 12 19.47 1.81 6.99
C LEU A 12 18.32 1.57 7.97
N ALA A 13 17.28 0.84 7.53
CA ALA A 13 16.15 0.50 8.40
C ALA A 13 16.56 -0.42 9.57
N LEU A 14 17.45 -1.39 9.33
CA LEU A 14 17.98 -2.28 10.38
C LEU A 14 18.87 -1.50 11.34
N GLN A 15 19.77 -0.65 10.83
CA GLN A 15 20.63 0.20 11.66
C GLN A 15 19.83 1.09 12.61
N GLN A 16 18.75 1.69 12.13
CA GLN A 16 17.93 2.61 12.92
C GLN A 16 17.03 1.89 13.93
N LYS A 17 16.47 0.73 13.57
CA LYS A 17 15.46 0.04 14.40
C LYS A 17 16.05 -0.98 15.36
N ILE A 18 17.13 -1.65 14.98
CA ILE A 18 17.73 -2.76 15.74
C ILE A 18 19.27 -2.75 15.62
N PRO A 19 19.97 -1.66 16.01
CA PRO A 19 21.40 -1.48 15.83
C PRO A 19 22.21 -2.63 16.45
N ASP A 20 21.82 -3.13 17.61
CA ASP A 20 22.53 -4.22 18.30
C ASP A 20 22.50 -5.54 17.54
N ILE A 21 21.45 -5.77 16.78
CA ILE A 21 21.31 -6.97 15.93
C ILE A 21 22.04 -6.73 14.61
N TYR A 22 21.87 -5.55 14.00
CA TYR A 22 22.50 -5.18 12.74
C TYR A 22 24.02 -5.39 12.79
N ASN A 23 24.69 -4.93 13.85
CA ASN A 23 26.15 -5.06 14.02
C ASN A 23 26.65 -6.52 14.10
N LYS A 24 25.75 -7.48 14.31
CA LYS A 24 26.06 -8.92 14.38
C LYS A 24 25.75 -9.66 13.08
N ILE A 25 25.10 -9.00 12.11
CA ILE A 25 24.68 -9.63 10.86
C ILE A 25 25.89 -9.61 9.90
N PRO A 26 26.33 -10.78 9.38
CA PRO A 26 27.37 -10.83 8.35
C PRO A 26 26.92 -10.11 7.07
N GLY A 27 27.84 -9.38 6.42
CA GLY A 27 27.52 -8.63 5.18
C GLY A 27 26.94 -9.51 4.06
N ALA A 28 27.40 -10.78 3.96
CA ALA A 28 26.83 -11.74 3.00
C ALA A 28 25.34 -12.03 3.28
N LEU A 29 24.93 -12.03 4.55
CA LEU A 29 23.53 -12.24 4.92
C LEU A 29 22.69 -10.99 4.63
N LEU A 30 23.23 -9.80 4.88
CA LEU A 30 22.58 -8.53 4.50
C LEU A 30 22.35 -8.49 2.99
N TRP A 31 23.37 -8.78 2.20
CA TRP A 31 23.25 -8.86 0.74
C TRP A 31 22.18 -9.88 0.30
N LEU A 32 22.15 -11.06 0.92
CA LEU A 32 21.15 -12.08 0.63
C LEU A 32 19.72 -11.59 0.96
N MET A 33 19.55 -10.93 2.10
CA MET A 33 18.27 -10.36 2.49
C MET A 33 17.82 -9.29 1.50
N GLU A 34 18.70 -8.37 1.04
CA GLU A 34 18.38 -7.39 -0.01
C GLU A 34 17.91 -8.07 -1.31
N LYS A 35 18.56 -9.16 -1.69
CA LYS A 35 18.17 -9.95 -2.88
C LYS A 35 16.82 -10.65 -2.70
N ILE A 36 16.54 -11.21 -1.52
CA ILE A 36 15.26 -11.86 -1.23
C ILE A 36 14.10 -10.85 -1.29
N ILE A 37 14.27 -9.67 -0.71
CA ILE A 37 13.23 -8.61 -0.75
C ILE A 37 13.17 -7.89 -2.09
N ARG A 38 14.11 -8.17 -3.02
CA ARG A 38 14.22 -7.53 -4.33
C ARG A 38 14.26 -6.00 -4.23
N GLN A 39 15.06 -5.48 -3.28
CA GLN A 39 15.14 -4.06 -2.95
C GLN A 39 15.41 -3.18 -4.18
N ASP A 40 16.32 -3.60 -5.06
CA ASP A 40 16.66 -2.86 -6.28
C ASP A 40 15.46 -2.76 -7.23
N ASP A 41 14.71 -3.85 -7.41
CA ASP A 41 13.50 -3.87 -8.25
C ASP A 41 12.42 -2.95 -7.67
N MET A 42 12.22 -3.00 -6.34
CA MET A 42 11.26 -2.12 -5.65
C MET A 42 11.63 -0.64 -5.82
N ASN A 43 12.91 -0.29 -5.62
CA ASN A 43 13.38 1.09 -5.81
C ASN A 43 13.25 1.54 -7.27
N ARG A 44 13.52 0.66 -8.24
CA ARG A 44 13.30 0.93 -9.65
C ARG A 44 11.83 1.22 -9.94
N LEU A 45 10.91 0.37 -9.48
CA LEU A 45 9.47 0.55 -9.68
C LEU A 45 8.97 1.86 -9.06
N ILE A 46 9.43 2.20 -7.84
CA ILE A 46 9.10 3.48 -7.19
C ILE A 46 9.61 4.67 -8.04
N HIS A 47 10.81 4.56 -8.60
CA HIS A 47 11.36 5.62 -9.45
C HIS A 47 10.59 5.74 -10.78
N GLU A 48 10.31 4.64 -11.44
CA GLU A 48 9.56 4.60 -12.70
C GLU A 48 8.14 5.15 -12.55
N SER A 49 7.49 4.90 -11.41
CA SER A 49 6.14 5.39 -11.11
C SER A 49 6.09 6.81 -10.53
N SER A 50 7.23 7.47 -10.32
CA SER A 50 7.32 8.75 -9.61
C SER A 50 6.50 9.91 -10.21
N HIS A 51 6.14 9.81 -11.49
CA HIS A 51 5.30 10.76 -12.21
C HIS A 51 3.80 10.43 -12.14
N LEU A 52 3.43 9.27 -11.60
CA LEU A 52 2.05 8.79 -11.52
C LEU A 52 1.48 9.03 -10.12
N HIS A 53 0.20 9.41 -10.03
CA HIS A 53 -0.49 9.67 -8.77
C HIS A 53 -1.89 9.09 -8.76
N GLY A 54 -2.33 8.59 -7.59
CA GLY A 54 -3.68 8.06 -7.40
C GLY A 54 -3.95 6.80 -8.21
N ILE A 55 -5.10 6.74 -8.87
CA ILE A 55 -5.54 5.56 -9.63
C ILE A 55 -4.59 5.19 -10.78
N PRO A 56 -4.07 6.12 -11.59
CA PRO A 56 -3.06 5.79 -12.60
C PRO A 56 -1.83 5.07 -12.05
N MET A 57 -1.38 5.43 -10.85
CA MET A 57 -0.28 4.75 -10.17
C MET A 57 -0.69 3.35 -9.69
N VAL A 58 -1.91 3.18 -9.19
CA VAL A 58 -2.46 1.88 -8.78
C VAL A 58 -2.55 0.93 -9.99
N ASP A 59 -3.11 1.38 -11.09
CA ASP A 59 -3.29 0.58 -12.30
C ASP A 59 -1.94 0.19 -12.92
N TRP A 60 -1.00 1.14 -12.96
CA TRP A 60 0.38 0.87 -13.40
C TRP A 60 1.06 -0.18 -12.52
N ALA A 61 0.91 -0.09 -11.19
CA ALA A 61 1.50 -1.05 -10.27
C ALA A 61 0.93 -2.47 -10.48
N LEU A 62 -0.38 -2.60 -10.67
CA LEU A 62 -1.03 -3.87 -10.97
C LEU A 62 -0.51 -4.49 -12.28
N ASP A 63 -0.32 -3.67 -13.31
CA ASP A 63 0.26 -4.08 -14.59
C ASP A 63 1.70 -4.59 -14.43
N GLN A 64 2.56 -3.87 -13.68
CA GLN A 64 3.94 -4.30 -13.43
C GLN A 64 4.04 -5.64 -12.69
N PHE A 65 3.06 -5.96 -11.85
CA PHE A 65 2.96 -7.25 -11.17
C PHE A 65 2.23 -8.32 -11.98
N GLY A 66 1.78 -8.02 -13.19
CA GLY A 66 1.05 -8.95 -14.06
C GLY A 66 -0.27 -9.41 -13.45
N VAL A 67 -0.98 -8.50 -12.78
CA VAL A 67 -2.24 -8.83 -12.09
C VAL A 67 -3.42 -8.71 -13.05
N ASP A 68 -4.04 -9.84 -13.35
CA ASP A 68 -5.31 -9.89 -14.07
C ASP A 68 -6.48 -9.83 -13.07
N ILE A 69 -7.37 -8.85 -13.25
CA ILE A 69 -8.52 -8.66 -12.36
C ILE A 69 -9.79 -9.23 -13.02
N ILE A 70 -10.33 -10.29 -12.44
CA ILE A 70 -11.62 -10.87 -12.84
C ILE A 70 -12.67 -10.50 -11.80
N VAL A 71 -13.63 -9.65 -12.16
CA VAL A 71 -14.68 -9.19 -11.26
C VAL A 71 -15.97 -9.93 -11.53
N LYS A 72 -16.50 -10.58 -10.49
CA LYS A 72 -17.86 -11.15 -10.52
C LYS A 72 -18.79 -10.27 -9.69
N GLY A 73 -19.96 -9.94 -10.20
CA GLY A 73 -20.93 -9.11 -9.49
C GLY A 73 -20.59 -7.60 -9.50
N LYS A 74 -19.81 -7.12 -10.47
CA LYS A 74 -19.48 -5.70 -10.59
C LYS A 74 -20.74 -4.81 -10.67
N GLU A 75 -21.79 -5.31 -11.29
CA GLU A 75 -23.10 -4.68 -11.44
C GLU A 75 -23.83 -4.46 -10.11
N LEU A 76 -23.45 -5.19 -9.06
CA LEU A 76 -24.00 -5.05 -7.70
C LEU A 76 -23.38 -3.89 -6.91
N ILE A 77 -22.29 -3.32 -7.40
CA ILE A 77 -21.67 -2.17 -6.74
C ILE A 77 -22.58 -0.95 -6.94
N PRO A 78 -23.07 -0.32 -5.85
CA PRO A 78 -23.96 0.83 -5.97
C PRO A 78 -23.24 2.00 -6.67
N LYS A 79 -23.94 2.68 -7.57
CA LYS A 79 -23.37 3.79 -8.38
C LYS A 79 -23.47 5.14 -7.72
N ASN A 80 -24.44 5.33 -6.81
CA ASN A 80 -24.73 6.59 -6.15
C ASN A 80 -24.67 6.44 -4.64
N GLY A 81 -24.13 7.42 -3.97
CA GLY A 81 -23.97 7.43 -2.53
C GLY A 81 -22.52 7.18 -2.10
N GLN A 82 -22.29 7.31 -0.80
CA GLN A 82 -21.03 6.99 -0.17
C GLN A 82 -21.11 5.63 0.51
N PHE A 83 -20.09 4.82 0.32
CA PHE A 83 -20.04 3.46 0.87
C PHE A 83 -18.70 3.18 1.52
N ILE A 84 -18.74 2.29 2.51
CA ILE A 84 -17.56 1.63 3.06
C ILE A 84 -17.51 0.23 2.47
N PHE A 85 -16.40 -0.14 1.86
CA PHE A 85 -16.14 -1.44 1.27
C PHE A 85 -15.23 -2.26 2.20
N PRO A 86 -15.79 -3.11 3.09
CA PRO A 86 -14.96 -4.01 3.86
C PRO A 86 -14.48 -5.17 2.99
N ALA A 87 -13.20 -5.50 3.07
CA ALA A 87 -12.60 -6.60 2.33
C ALA A 87 -11.64 -7.42 3.18
N ASN A 88 -11.45 -8.68 2.81
CA ASN A 88 -10.38 -9.51 3.36
C ASN A 88 -9.03 -9.06 2.79
N HIS A 89 -7.97 -9.56 3.40
CA HIS A 89 -6.59 -9.21 3.06
C HIS A 89 -5.74 -10.48 2.88
N PRO A 90 -6.03 -11.32 1.87
CA PRO A 90 -5.38 -12.63 1.74
C PRO A 90 -3.97 -12.57 1.11
N ILE A 91 -3.71 -11.60 0.22
CA ILE A 91 -2.49 -11.57 -0.60
C ILE A 91 -1.54 -10.43 -0.17
N GLY A 92 -2.03 -9.44 0.58
CA GLY A 92 -1.29 -8.25 0.94
C GLY A 92 -1.61 -7.06 0.04
N SER A 93 -0.62 -6.25 -0.32
CA SER A 93 -0.86 -4.98 -1.01
C SER A 93 -1.67 -5.10 -2.31
N LEU A 94 -1.51 -6.20 -3.04
CA LEU A 94 -2.11 -6.37 -4.37
C LEU A 94 -3.64 -6.48 -4.34
N ASP A 95 -4.22 -7.12 -3.31
CA ASP A 95 -5.68 -7.22 -3.21
C ASP A 95 -6.32 -5.85 -2.97
N GLY A 96 -5.72 -5.03 -2.12
CA GLY A 96 -6.18 -3.66 -1.89
C GLY A 96 -6.12 -2.80 -3.14
N LEU A 97 -5.03 -2.89 -3.91
CA LEU A 97 -4.87 -2.17 -5.18
C LEU A 97 -5.91 -2.62 -6.21
N ALA A 98 -6.13 -3.94 -6.35
CA ALA A 98 -7.10 -4.48 -7.28
C ALA A 98 -8.54 -4.01 -6.95
N ILE A 99 -8.92 -4.02 -5.68
CA ILE A 99 -10.25 -3.57 -5.25
C ILE A 99 -10.42 -2.07 -5.50
N ILE A 100 -9.41 -1.24 -5.19
CA ILE A 100 -9.45 0.20 -5.47
C ILE A 100 -9.61 0.47 -6.95
N SER A 101 -8.83 -0.19 -7.81
CA SER A 101 -8.93 -0.05 -9.26
C SER A 101 -10.35 -0.35 -9.74
N VAL A 102 -10.97 -1.44 -9.26
CA VAL A 102 -12.36 -1.78 -9.59
C VAL A 102 -13.35 -0.71 -9.12
N ILE A 103 -13.26 -0.26 -7.86
CA ILE A 103 -14.16 0.77 -7.32
C ILE A 103 -14.01 2.06 -8.12
N ALA A 104 -12.79 2.43 -8.50
CA ALA A 104 -12.49 3.64 -9.27
C ALA A 104 -13.10 3.64 -10.68
N THR A 105 -13.43 2.48 -11.23
CA THR A 105 -14.18 2.40 -12.52
C THR A 105 -15.64 2.89 -12.39
N ILE A 106 -16.15 3.01 -11.17
CA ILE A 106 -17.54 3.37 -10.89
C ILE A 106 -17.63 4.71 -10.16
N HIS A 107 -16.71 4.94 -9.23
CA HIS A 107 -16.68 6.10 -8.35
C HIS A 107 -15.43 6.95 -8.59
N ARG A 108 -15.59 8.27 -8.69
CA ARG A 108 -14.48 9.20 -8.97
C ARG A 108 -13.48 9.34 -7.82
N SER A 109 -13.94 9.15 -6.60
CA SER A 109 -13.11 9.32 -5.40
C SER A 109 -13.16 8.05 -4.56
N VAL A 110 -12.01 7.48 -4.30
CA VAL A 110 -11.86 6.32 -3.43
C VAL A 110 -10.65 6.51 -2.53
N LYS A 111 -10.78 6.12 -1.28
CA LYS A 111 -9.72 6.12 -0.28
C LYS A 111 -9.54 4.73 0.29
N PHE A 112 -8.30 4.39 0.59
CA PHE A 112 -7.90 3.12 1.15
C PHE A 112 -7.13 3.33 2.45
N ILE A 113 -7.57 2.70 3.53
CA ILE A 113 -6.85 2.74 4.80
C ILE A 113 -5.61 1.86 4.69
N VAL A 114 -4.45 2.46 4.81
CA VAL A 114 -3.16 1.79 4.65
C VAL A 114 -2.22 2.10 5.82
N ASN A 115 -1.23 1.25 5.98
CA ASN A 115 -0.15 1.44 6.92
C ASN A 115 0.73 2.64 6.51
N ASP A 116 1.17 3.43 7.47
CA ASP A 116 2.05 4.58 7.28
C ASP A 116 3.43 4.24 6.72
N LEU A 117 3.85 2.98 6.73
CA LEU A 117 5.06 2.53 6.03
C LEU A 117 4.98 2.74 4.52
N LEU A 118 3.77 2.80 3.95
CA LEU A 118 3.58 3.05 2.52
C LEU A 118 3.75 4.52 2.13
N LYS A 119 3.96 5.43 3.07
CA LYS A 119 4.27 6.84 2.79
C LYS A 119 5.55 7.04 1.97
N VAL A 120 6.44 6.05 1.98
CA VAL A 120 7.67 6.10 1.16
C VAL A 120 7.38 5.99 -0.33
N ILE A 121 6.19 5.52 -0.71
CA ILE A 121 5.75 5.40 -2.10
C ILE A 121 5.02 6.68 -2.48
N ASN A 122 5.73 7.58 -3.14
CA ASN A 122 5.12 8.79 -3.68
C ASN A 122 4.02 8.41 -4.69
N GLY A 123 2.96 9.21 -4.74
CA GLY A 123 1.86 8.96 -5.67
C GLY A 123 0.67 8.21 -5.06
N PHE A 124 0.79 7.61 -3.88
CA PHE A 124 -0.35 7.00 -3.18
C PHE A 124 -1.26 7.99 -2.44
N GLU A 125 -0.78 9.20 -2.14
CA GLU A 125 -1.50 10.18 -1.30
C GLU A 125 -2.95 10.45 -1.77
N PRO A 126 -3.23 10.53 -3.08
CA PRO A 126 -4.60 10.80 -3.54
C PRO A 126 -5.59 9.69 -3.17
N VAL A 127 -5.12 8.44 -2.96
CA VAL A 127 -5.97 7.28 -2.66
C VAL A 127 -5.75 6.71 -1.26
N ALA A 128 -4.68 7.11 -0.56
CA ALA A 128 -4.30 6.55 0.73
C ALA A 128 -4.82 7.36 1.92
N LEU A 129 -5.27 6.65 2.95
CA LEU A 129 -5.44 7.15 4.31
C LEU A 129 -4.45 6.42 5.21
N TYR A 130 -3.37 7.09 5.57
CA TYR A 130 -2.30 6.51 6.35
C TYR A 130 -2.67 6.43 7.83
N ILE A 131 -2.57 5.23 8.41
CA ILE A 131 -2.70 5.02 9.85
C ILE A 131 -1.42 4.39 10.41
N ALA A 132 -1.08 4.71 11.65
CA ALA A 132 0.06 4.10 12.32
C ALA A 132 -0.19 2.60 12.52
N ARG A 133 0.81 1.77 12.20
CA ARG A 133 0.72 0.32 12.36
C ARG A 133 0.64 -0.11 13.82
N PHE A 134 1.38 0.58 14.69
CA PHE A 134 1.43 0.32 16.11
C PHE A 134 1.14 1.61 16.87
N GLY A 135 0.22 1.53 17.81
CA GLY A 135 -0.13 2.64 18.66
C GLY A 135 -1.58 3.07 18.58
N GLN A 136 -1.92 4.10 19.32
CA GLN A 136 -3.26 4.67 19.29
C GLN A 136 -3.46 5.45 17.99
N ILE A 137 -4.68 5.39 17.44
CA ILE A 137 -5.10 6.29 16.37
C ILE A 137 -4.88 7.71 16.89
N ASN A 138 -3.91 8.41 16.30
CA ASN A 138 -3.66 9.79 16.70
C ASN A 138 -4.80 10.71 16.23
N LYS A 139 -4.90 11.87 16.87
CA LYS A 139 -5.96 12.85 16.55
C LYS A 139 -6.00 13.20 15.06
N GLN A 140 -4.85 13.27 14.41
CA GLN A 140 -4.76 13.61 12.99
C GLN A 140 -5.34 12.50 12.08
N ASN A 141 -5.09 11.24 12.41
CA ASN A 141 -5.67 10.10 11.70
C ASN A 141 -7.19 10.09 11.83
N ALA A 142 -7.71 10.33 13.05
CA ALA A 142 -9.15 10.42 13.31
C ALA A 142 -9.80 11.57 12.50
N ILE A 143 -9.16 12.73 12.43
CA ILE A 143 -9.62 13.86 11.61
C ILE A 143 -9.64 13.47 10.12
N SER A 144 -8.59 12.84 9.61
CA SER A 144 -8.51 12.45 8.20
C SER A 144 -9.57 11.40 7.82
N ILE A 145 -9.81 10.42 8.69
CA ILE A 145 -10.88 9.43 8.50
C ILE A 145 -12.24 10.13 8.52
N ASN A 146 -12.50 10.98 9.52
CA ASN A 146 -13.78 11.71 9.62
C ASN A 146 -14.02 12.61 8.40
N LYS A 147 -12.98 13.31 7.93
CA LYS A 147 -13.07 14.11 6.70
C LYS A 147 -13.44 13.26 5.49
N THR A 148 -12.92 12.05 5.38
CA THR A 148 -13.29 11.12 4.31
C THR A 148 -14.73 10.65 4.46
N LEU A 149 -15.16 10.30 5.68
CA LEU A 149 -16.52 9.84 5.97
C LEU A 149 -17.59 10.94 5.81
N THR A 150 -17.19 12.21 5.78
CA THR A 150 -18.08 13.36 5.53
C THR A 150 -17.96 13.91 4.12
N SER A 151 -17.20 13.24 3.23
CA SER A 151 -17.08 13.56 1.81
C SER A 151 -17.90 12.58 0.97
N ASP A 152 -17.80 12.67 -0.35
CA ASP A 152 -18.38 11.72 -1.32
C ASP A 152 -17.42 10.57 -1.68
N ALA A 153 -16.24 10.50 -1.04
CA ALA A 153 -15.26 9.48 -1.31
C ALA A 153 -15.69 8.11 -0.76
N GLN A 154 -15.52 7.08 -1.56
CA GLN A 154 -15.66 5.70 -1.13
C GLN A 154 -14.51 5.29 -0.22
N LEU A 155 -14.75 4.46 0.78
CA LEU A 155 -13.72 4.04 1.72
C LEU A 155 -13.52 2.52 1.65
N LEU A 156 -12.35 2.09 1.20
CA LEU A 156 -11.91 0.69 1.31
C LEU A 156 -11.26 0.46 2.67
N VAL A 157 -11.72 -0.56 3.37
CA VAL A 157 -11.19 -0.98 4.67
C VAL A 157 -10.87 -2.46 4.64
N GLN A 158 -9.69 -2.85 5.09
CA GLN A 158 -9.32 -4.24 5.33
C GLN A 158 -9.18 -4.44 6.85
N PRO A 159 -10.26 -4.84 7.55
CA PRO A 159 -10.32 -4.80 9.02
C PRO A 159 -9.29 -5.70 9.71
N ALA A 160 -8.81 -6.75 9.03
CA ALA A 160 -7.76 -7.62 9.57
C ALA A 160 -6.44 -6.87 9.81
N GLY A 161 -6.19 -5.76 9.09
CA GLY A 161 -4.99 -4.92 9.22
C GLY A 161 -3.67 -5.62 8.88
N THR A 162 -3.71 -6.92 8.67
CA THR A 162 -2.57 -7.78 8.27
C THR A 162 -3.09 -8.87 7.36
N VAL A 163 -2.20 -9.46 6.56
CA VAL A 163 -2.54 -10.62 5.72
C VAL A 163 -3.16 -11.72 6.57
N SER A 164 -4.31 -12.21 6.12
CA SER A 164 -5.06 -13.26 6.83
C SER A 164 -4.22 -14.53 6.95
N LYS A 165 -3.98 -14.97 8.17
CA LYS A 165 -3.31 -16.25 8.42
C LYS A 165 -4.37 -17.36 8.31
N ARG A 166 -4.03 -18.42 7.56
CA ARG A 166 -4.84 -19.63 7.56
C ARG A 166 -4.67 -20.28 8.93
N ASN A 167 -5.73 -20.39 9.71
CA ASN A 167 -5.69 -21.25 10.90
C ASN A 167 -5.57 -22.70 10.42
N PRO A 168 -4.67 -23.50 11.02
CA PRO A 168 -4.50 -24.91 10.67
C PRO A 168 -5.77 -25.70 10.99
#